data_b7d5d849dafb1a18d2f004272f1746dc
#
_entry.id   b7d5d849dafb1a18d2f004272f1746dc
#
_cell.length_a   1.000
_cell.length_b   1.000
_cell.length_c   1.000
_cell.angle_alpha   90.00
_cell.angle_beta   90.00
_cell.angle_gamma   90.00
#
_symmetry.space_group_name_H-M   'P 1'
#
loop_
_entity.id
_entity.type
_entity.pdbx_description
1 polymer ?
#
loop_
_entity_poly.entity_id
_entity_poly.type
_entity_poly.pdbx_seq_one_letter_code
_entity_poly.pdbx_strand_id
1 'polypeptide(L)'
;LTSRDTRQLSRFLQALYTVRTHAEFTAHLVAAIPTVIASDATGYNEISSWRRFASYQGWPPDHPDIPDGQEILGRYAQQSPLITHAERTGDTSAHKITDFVSQREFRATTLFNEYYRPLQLHYNMGVKLAPGADPLIAIGLLRSRRDFSSRDIMLMDFMRPHLLQASHNAASVTRMQEQFAVNAEAFKANRQGVVSVTEEGHIRFSTPLAEALMLRYDRTAQRNPGCLPPLLRNWLRYEYVRQCSESLVHTPSRPLRIAGMSGVLTVRLLRRDRQALLLLEEIPAEEKRPALSAIGLSPRETEVLTWVVQGKTNPEIGMILDISPRTVQKHLEHIYGRLGVENR
;
A
#
# COMPACT_ATOMS: atom_id res chain seq x y z
N LEU A 1 3.30 18.57 36.89
CA LEU A 1 3.49 17.15 36.57
C LEU A 1 4.35 16.48 37.64
N THR A 2 3.92 15.33 38.15
CA THR A 2 4.69 14.53 39.10
C THR A 2 5.69 13.62 38.35
N SER A 3 6.68 13.07 39.10
CA SER A 3 7.60 12.06 38.52
C SER A 3 6.88 10.80 38.01
N ARG A 4 5.68 10.52 38.55
CA ARG A 4 4.80 9.44 38.06
C ARG A 4 4.22 9.79 36.68
N ASP A 5 3.75 11.03 36.52
CA ASP A 5 3.19 11.52 35.25
C ASP A 5 4.22 11.45 34.13
N THR A 6 5.44 11.92 34.41
CA THR A 6 6.55 11.90 33.45
C THR A 6 6.87 10.48 32.97
N ARG A 7 6.90 9.50 33.89
CA ARG A 7 7.14 8.10 33.53
C ARG A 7 6.00 7.49 32.71
N GLN A 8 4.76 7.80 33.06
CA GLN A 8 3.59 7.32 32.30
C GLN A 8 3.56 7.93 30.90
N LEU A 9 3.77 9.24 30.78
CA LEU A 9 3.86 9.92 29.50
C LEU A 9 4.99 9.38 28.63
N SER A 10 6.19 9.17 29.18
CA SER A 10 7.31 8.61 28.42
C SER A 10 6.97 7.23 27.84
N ARG A 11 6.38 6.33 28.62
CA ARG A 11 5.96 5.00 28.14
C ARG A 11 4.86 5.11 27.09
N PHE A 12 3.89 5.98 27.29
CA PHE A 12 2.83 6.24 26.35
C PHE A 12 3.39 6.73 25.00
N LEU A 13 4.28 7.72 25.02
CA LEU A 13 4.89 8.28 23.80
C LEU A 13 5.75 7.26 23.07
N GLN A 14 6.51 6.42 23.76
CA GLN A 14 7.26 5.32 23.14
C GLN A 14 6.33 4.35 22.40
N ALA A 15 5.21 3.94 23.03
CA ALA A 15 4.23 3.05 22.42
C ALA A 15 3.47 3.73 21.26
N LEU A 16 3.23 5.04 21.34
CA LEU A 16 2.51 5.82 20.34
C LEU A 16 3.22 5.84 18.98
N TYR A 17 4.55 5.93 18.97
CA TYR A 17 5.35 6.02 17.75
C TYR A 17 5.72 4.68 17.10
N THR A 18 5.22 3.57 17.63
CA THR A 18 5.35 2.27 16.95
C THR A 18 4.63 2.32 15.61
N VAL A 19 5.29 1.83 14.54
CA VAL A 19 4.70 1.78 13.20
C VAL A 19 3.45 0.90 13.18
N ARG A 20 2.34 1.46 12.76
CA ARG A 20 1.01 0.81 12.68
C ARG A 20 0.21 1.35 11.52
N THR A 21 -0.74 0.57 11.04
CA THR A 21 -1.80 1.06 10.17
C THR A 21 -2.72 2.02 10.94
N HIS A 22 -3.54 2.77 10.23
CA HIS A 22 -4.48 3.71 10.88
C HIS A 22 -5.46 2.98 11.81
N ALA A 23 -6.00 1.84 11.39
CA ALA A 23 -6.91 1.05 12.21
C ALA A 23 -6.25 0.49 13.49
N GLU A 24 -5.03 -0.03 13.38
CA GLU A 24 -4.25 -0.49 14.55
C GLU A 24 -3.86 0.67 15.47
N PHE A 25 -3.55 1.82 14.90
CA PHE A 25 -3.22 3.02 15.65
C PHE A 25 -4.41 3.51 16.47
N THR A 26 -5.60 3.65 15.87
CA THR A 26 -6.80 4.13 16.56
C THR A 26 -7.22 3.16 17.68
N ALA A 27 -7.19 1.85 17.42
CA ALA A 27 -7.46 0.84 18.45
C ALA A 27 -6.48 0.92 19.64
N HIS A 28 -5.18 1.02 19.32
CA HIS A 28 -4.15 1.16 20.35
C HIS A 28 -4.30 2.47 21.14
N LEU A 29 -4.57 3.56 20.45
CA LEU A 29 -4.68 4.90 21.04
C LEU A 29 -5.78 4.96 22.09
N VAL A 30 -7.00 4.52 21.75
CA VAL A 30 -8.14 4.57 22.68
C VAL A 30 -7.92 3.69 23.91
N ALA A 31 -7.19 2.58 23.79
CA ALA A 31 -6.82 1.73 24.92
C ALA A 31 -5.66 2.29 25.75
N ALA A 32 -4.74 3.04 25.15
CA ALA A 32 -3.55 3.53 25.85
C ALA A 32 -3.79 4.84 26.62
N ILE A 33 -4.63 5.75 26.15
CA ILE A 33 -4.90 7.05 26.77
C ILE A 33 -5.36 6.90 28.24
N PRO A 34 -6.24 5.97 28.62
CA PRO A 34 -6.67 5.81 30.02
C PRO A 34 -5.54 5.48 31.00
N THR A 35 -4.40 5.00 30.52
CA THR A 35 -3.21 4.76 31.37
C THR A 35 -2.54 6.06 31.82
N VAL A 36 -2.78 7.17 31.11
CA VAL A 36 -2.24 8.51 31.41
C VAL A 36 -3.31 9.40 32.03
N ILE A 37 -4.49 9.45 31.43
CA ILE A 37 -5.65 10.20 31.91
C ILE A 37 -6.77 9.21 32.15
N ALA A 38 -7.01 8.88 33.42
CA ALA A 38 -8.06 7.92 33.78
C ALA A 38 -9.41 8.35 33.20
N SER A 39 -10.08 7.48 32.47
CA SER A 39 -11.40 7.65 31.88
C SER A 39 -12.18 6.34 31.92
N ASP A 40 -13.50 6.41 32.01
CA ASP A 40 -14.36 5.22 31.97
C ASP A 40 -14.60 4.77 30.54
N ALA A 41 -14.59 5.73 29.59
CA ALA A 41 -14.56 5.46 28.16
C ALA A 41 -13.69 6.48 27.41
N THR A 42 -13.12 6.04 26.31
CA THR A 42 -12.31 6.88 25.41
C THR A 42 -12.72 6.57 23.98
N GLY A 43 -12.91 7.59 23.15
CA GLY A 43 -13.29 7.46 21.75
C GLY A 43 -12.36 8.24 20.83
N TYR A 44 -11.98 7.62 19.72
CA TYR A 44 -11.47 8.29 18.52
C TYR A 44 -12.67 8.55 17.63
N ASN A 45 -12.95 9.80 17.33
CA ASN A 45 -14.19 10.21 16.70
C ASN A 45 -13.91 10.97 15.41
N GLU A 46 -14.70 10.68 14.37
CA GLU A 46 -14.81 11.47 13.15
C GLU A 46 -16.22 12.02 13.08
N ILE A 47 -16.39 13.32 13.18
CA ILE A 47 -17.69 13.98 13.31
C ILE A 47 -17.82 15.10 12.30
N SER A 48 -18.97 15.16 11.61
CA SER A 48 -19.36 16.30 10.77
C SER A 48 -20.78 16.67 11.12
N SER A 49 -20.97 17.79 11.83
CA SER A 49 -22.27 18.22 12.30
C SER A 49 -23.20 18.61 11.15
N TRP A 50 -22.66 19.21 10.07
CA TRP A 50 -23.44 19.62 8.91
C TRP A 50 -23.87 18.45 8.01
N ARG A 51 -23.07 17.35 7.95
CA ARG A 51 -23.47 16.09 7.28
C ARG A 51 -24.31 15.18 8.17
N ARG A 52 -24.49 15.53 9.45
CA ARG A 52 -25.10 14.68 10.48
C ARG A 52 -24.44 13.29 10.54
N PHE A 53 -23.13 13.29 10.42
CA PHE A 53 -22.31 12.08 10.40
C PHE A 53 -21.47 12.01 11.66
N ALA A 54 -21.39 10.82 12.25
CA ALA A 54 -20.39 10.47 13.25
C ALA A 54 -19.95 9.02 13.05
N SER A 55 -18.66 8.78 13.21
CA SER A 55 -18.06 7.46 13.33
C SER A 55 -17.14 7.49 14.54
N TYR A 56 -17.11 6.42 15.30
CA TYR A 56 -16.19 6.34 16.43
C TYR A 56 -15.66 4.93 16.63
N GLN A 57 -14.42 4.86 17.16
CA GLN A 57 -13.82 3.68 17.74
C GLN A 57 -13.63 3.93 19.24
N GLY A 58 -14.19 3.08 20.10
CA GLY A 58 -14.22 3.27 21.53
C GLY A 58 -13.40 2.25 22.32
N TRP A 59 -13.14 2.58 23.57
CA TRP A 59 -12.57 1.71 24.60
C TRP A 59 -13.32 1.97 25.93
N PRO A 60 -13.60 0.94 26.75
CA PRO A 60 -13.32 -0.49 26.52
C PRO A 60 -14.21 -1.08 25.40
N PRO A 61 -13.74 -2.15 24.70
CA PRO A 61 -14.46 -2.71 23.56
C PRO A 61 -15.81 -3.35 23.92
N ASP A 62 -15.97 -3.74 25.19
CA ASP A 62 -17.17 -4.32 25.79
C ASP A 62 -18.07 -3.28 26.47
N HIS A 63 -17.77 -1.99 26.32
CA HIS A 63 -18.65 -0.93 26.80
C HIS A 63 -20.02 -1.07 26.13
N PRO A 64 -21.13 -0.95 26.89
CA PRO A 64 -22.46 -1.03 26.30
C PRO A 64 -22.57 -0.12 25.08
N ASP A 65 -22.89 -0.71 23.93
CA ASP A 65 -23.15 0.07 22.73
C ASP A 65 -24.61 0.56 22.76
N ILE A 66 -24.84 1.71 22.19
CA ILE A 66 -26.18 2.24 22.01
C ILE A 66 -26.62 1.87 20.60
N PRO A 67 -27.78 1.21 20.45
CA PRO A 67 -28.36 1.07 19.12
C PRO A 67 -28.39 2.44 18.42
N ASP A 68 -27.87 2.49 17.20
CA ASP A 68 -27.78 3.71 16.39
C ASP A 68 -26.94 4.85 17.01
N GLY A 69 -26.04 4.56 17.95
CA GLY A 69 -25.25 5.55 18.70
C GLY A 69 -24.48 6.51 17.78
N GLN A 70 -23.93 6.03 16.68
CA GLN A 70 -23.24 6.87 15.70
C GLN A 70 -24.23 7.83 14.99
N GLU A 71 -25.42 7.34 14.64
CA GLU A 71 -26.48 8.17 14.04
C GLU A 71 -26.98 9.23 15.02
N ILE A 72 -27.22 8.85 16.27
CA ILE A 72 -27.65 9.77 17.36
C ILE A 72 -26.59 10.85 17.54
N LEU A 73 -25.32 10.48 17.67
CA LEU A 73 -24.22 11.44 17.85
C LEU A 73 -24.13 12.40 16.64
N GLY A 74 -24.20 11.88 15.42
CA GLY A 74 -24.17 12.70 14.20
C GLY A 74 -25.37 13.65 14.08
N ARG A 75 -26.58 13.17 14.43
CA ARG A 75 -27.83 13.94 14.38
C ARG A 75 -27.83 15.12 15.37
N TYR A 76 -27.29 14.92 16.55
CA TYR A 76 -27.30 15.89 17.63
C TYR A 76 -25.94 16.51 17.94
N ALA A 77 -24.95 16.35 17.07
CA ALA A 77 -23.59 16.87 17.25
C ALA A 77 -23.54 18.37 17.59
N GLN A 78 -24.42 19.16 16.99
CA GLN A 78 -24.55 20.61 17.27
C GLN A 78 -24.99 20.96 18.69
N GLN A 79 -25.55 20.03 19.45
CA GLN A 79 -25.86 20.22 20.85
C GLN A 79 -24.65 20.00 21.77
N SER A 80 -23.51 19.52 21.22
CA SER A 80 -22.27 19.39 21.98
C SER A 80 -21.49 20.71 21.94
N PRO A 81 -21.26 21.35 23.10
CA PRO A 81 -20.45 22.57 23.17
C PRO A 81 -19.00 22.35 22.67
N LEU A 82 -18.43 21.16 22.88
CA LEU A 82 -17.08 20.83 22.42
C LEU A 82 -17.00 20.80 20.90
N ILE A 83 -17.96 20.16 20.24
CA ILE A 83 -18.00 20.03 18.78
C ILE A 83 -18.23 21.40 18.16
N THR A 84 -19.25 22.14 18.61
CA THR A 84 -19.58 23.44 18.05
C THR A 84 -18.49 24.49 18.27
N HIS A 85 -17.82 24.46 19.43
CA HIS A 85 -16.64 25.30 19.67
C HIS A 85 -15.50 24.96 18.70
N ALA A 86 -15.13 23.70 18.60
CA ALA A 86 -14.05 23.25 17.75
C ALA A 86 -14.31 23.50 16.24
N GLU A 87 -15.55 23.34 15.78
CA GLU A 87 -15.92 23.66 14.38
C GLU A 87 -15.87 25.14 14.09
N ARG A 88 -16.41 25.99 15.01
CA ARG A 88 -16.50 27.45 14.83
C ARG A 88 -15.15 28.15 14.91
N THR A 89 -14.29 27.77 15.86
CA THR A 89 -13.06 28.48 16.17
C THR A 89 -11.83 27.83 15.54
N GLY A 90 -11.90 26.55 15.19
CA GLY A 90 -10.73 25.78 14.79
C GLY A 90 -9.80 25.43 15.95
N ASP A 91 -10.18 25.77 17.20
CA ASP A 91 -9.38 25.50 18.39
C ASP A 91 -9.08 24.00 18.53
N THR A 92 -7.84 23.69 18.84
CA THR A 92 -7.33 22.34 19.01
C THR A 92 -6.93 22.04 20.45
N SER A 93 -7.16 22.97 21.38
CA SER A 93 -6.90 22.78 22.81
C SER A 93 -7.90 21.79 23.42
N ALA A 94 -7.49 21.13 24.49
CA ALA A 94 -8.38 20.25 25.23
C ALA A 94 -9.39 21.07 26.05
N HIS A 95 -10.67 20.73 25.91
CA HIS A 95 -11.76 21.36 26.64
C HIS A 95 -12.66 20.29 27.25
N LYS A 96 -13.36 20.66 28.32
CA LYS A 96 -14.46 19.88 28.89
C LYS A 96 -15.78 20.57 28.68
N ILE A 97 -16.87 19.84 28.65
CA ILE A 97 -18.21 20.41 28.46
C ILE A 97 -18.50 21.49 29.47
N THR A 98 -18.07 21.33 30.72
CA THR A 98 -18.28 22.26 31.81
C THR A 98 -17.50 23.58 31.68
N ASP A 99 -16.60 23.74 30.71
CA ASP A 99 -15.96 25.02 30.38
C ASP A 99 -16.91 25.93 29.62
N PHE A 100 -17.99 25.41 29.01
CA PHE A 100 -18.92 26.17 28.17
C PHE A 100 -20.32 26.26 28.74
N VAL A 101 -20.82 25.19 29.36
CA VAL A 101 -22.18 25.11 29.93
C VAL A 101 -22.16 24.40 31.27
N SER A 102 -23.11 24.68 32.13
CA SER A 102 -23.27 23.92 33.36
C SER A 102 -23.68 22.48 33.09
N GLN A 103 -23.35 21.58 34.01
CA GLN A 103 -23.79 20.18 33.91
C GLN A 103 -25.31 20.05 33.86
N ARG A 104 -26.07 20.99 34.48
CA ARG A 104 -27.54 21.00 34.45
C ARG A 104 -28.05 21.31 33.03
N GLU A 105 -27.47 22.30 32.36
CA GLU A 105 -27.82 22.68 30.99
C GLU A 105 -27.48 21.53 30.01
N PHE A 106 -26.31 20.93 30.14
CA PHE A 106 -25.94 19.80 29.27
C PHE A 106 -26.90 18.61 29.43
N ARG A 107 -27.28 18.27 30.67
CA ARG A 107 -28.25 17.18 30.94
C ARG A 107 -29.64 17.44 30.40
N ALA A 108 -29.98 18.66 30.09
CA ALA A 108 -31.29 19.04 29.45
C ALA A 108 -31.28 18.79 27.95
N THR A 109 -30.11 18.52 27.31
CA THR A 109 -30.02 18.31 25.85
C THR A 109 -30.53 16.93 25.45
N THR A 110 -31.02 16.80 24.21
CA THR A 110 -31.38 15.52 23.61
C THR A 110 -30.14 14.63 23.46
N LEU A 111 -29.02 15.22 23.05
CA LEU A 111 -27.73 14.53 22.92
C LEU A 111 -27.35 13.82 24.25
N PHE A 112 -27.47 14.51 25.38
CA PHE A 112 -27.17 13.88 26.67
C PHE A 112 -28.13 12.72 26.96
N ASN A 113 -29.43 12.92 26.78
CA ASN A 113 -30.44 11.95 27.15
C ASN A 113 -30.46 10.70 26.26
N GLU A 114 -30.19 10.85 24.97
CA GLU A 114 -30.20 9.72 24.01
C GLU A 114 -28.84 9.04 23.88
N TYR A 115 -27.72 9.75 24.08
CA TYR A 115 -26.38 9.21 23.89
C TYR A 115 -25.63 8.96 25.20
N TYR A 116 -25.43 10.00 26.05
CA TYR A 116 -24.57 9.87 27.24
C TYR A 116 -25.23 9.20 28.42
N ARG A 117 -26.52 9.47 28.66
CA ARG A 117 -27.25 8.94 29.81
C ARG A 117 -27.40 7.41 29.80
N PRO A 118 -27.73 6.75 28.69
CA PRO A 118 -27.78 5.28 28.63
C PRO A 118 -26.45 4.64 28.95
N LEU A 119 -25.33 5.27 28.58
CA LEU A 119 -23.96 4.83 28.88
C LEU A 119 -23.52 5.14 30.31
N GLN A 120 -24.36 5.85 31.11
CA GLN A 120 -24.01 6.34 32.44
C GLN A 120 -22.79 7.27 32.47
N LEU A 121 -22.46 7.92 31.36
CA LEU A 121 -21.33 8.83 31.22
C LEU A 121 -21.82 10.28 31.33
N HIS A 122 -21.24 11.02 32.28
CA HIS A 122 -21.76 12.34 32.66
C HIS A 122 -20.80 13.49 32.32
N TYR A 123 -19.52 13.24 32.28
CA TYR A 123 -18.49 14.23 32.05
C TYR A 123 -17.70 13.85 30.80
N ASN A 124 -17.46 14.83 29.95
CA ASN A 124 -16.74 14.66 28.71
C ASN A 124 -15.66 15.74 28.56
N MET A 125 -14.46 15.30 28.20
CA MET A 125 -13.35 16.14 27.77
C MET A 125 -12.99 15.73 26.35
N GLY A 126 -12.84 16.71 25.45
CA GLY A 126 -12.47 16.47 24.06
C GLY A 126 -11.27 17.30 23.63
N VAL A 127 -10.53 16.76 22.68
CA VAL A 127 -9.45 17.46 21.99
C VAL A 127 -9.57 17.23 20.49
N LYS A 128 -9.54 18.32 19.73
CA LYS A 128 -9.46 18.24 18.26
C LYS A 128 -8.02 17.99 17.84
N LEU A 129 -7.78 17.00 16.98
CA LEU A 129 -6.42 16.67 16.56
C LEU A 129 -5.86 17.63 15.50
N ALA A 130 -6.64 17.99 14.48
CA ALA A 130 -6.19 18.84 13.38
C ALA A 130 -7.13 20.03 13.14
N PRO A 131 -6.62 21.23 12.89
CA PRO A 131 -7.44 22.38 12.50
C PRO A 131 -8.03 22.15 11.09
N GLY A 132 -9.24 22.67 10.84
CA GLY A 132 -9.82 22.72 9.50
C GLY A 132 -10.25 21.40 8.87
N ALA A 133 -10.12 20.26 9.58
CA ALA A 133 -10.54 18.96 9.04
C ALA A 133 -12.07 18.83 9.02
N ASP A 134 -12.62 18.28 7.95
CA ASP A 134 -13.98 17.80 7.84
C ASP A 134 -13.96 16.38 7.22
N PRO A 135 -14.37 15.35 7.97
CA PRO A 135 -14.91 15.42 9.33
C PRO A 135 -13.90 15.91 10.39
N LEU A 136 -14.42 16.50 11.47
CA LEU A 136 -13.67 16.81 12.68
C LEU A 136 -13.10 15.53 13.28
N ILE A 137 -11.79 15.47 13.43
CA ILE A 137 -11.11 14.34 14.11
C ILE A 137 -10.83 14.74 15.54
N ALA A 138 -11.42 14.01 16.49
CA ALA A 138 -11.32 14.33 17.89
C ALA A 138 -11.16 13.07 18.77
N ILE A 139 -10.45 13.25 19.89
CA ILE A 139 -10.42 12.26 20.95
C ILE A 139 -11.34 12.76 22.08
N GLY A 140 -12.29 11.91 22.46
CA GLY A 140 -13.18 12.15 23.58
C GLY A 140 -12.86 11.22 24.74
N LEU A 141 -12.76 11.77 25.95
CA LEU A 141 -12.64 11.03 27.19
C LEU A 141 -13.89 11.26 28.03
N LEU A 142 -14.42 10.20 28.59
CA LEU A 142 -15.69 10.23 29.32
C LEU A 142 -15.54 9.63 30.70
N ARG A 143 -16.26 10.23 31.67
CA ARG A 143 -16.34 9.77 33.07
C ARG A 143 -17.77 9.75 33.61
N SER A 144 -18.05 8.80 34.47
CA SER A 144 -19.35 8.65 35.14
C SER A 144 -19.48 9.50 36.40
N ARG A 145 -18.41 9.66 37.18
CA ARG A 145 -18.53 10.14 38.58
C ARG A 145 -17.99 11.55 38.82
N ARG A 146 -16.87 11.95 38.18
CA ARG A 146 -16.19 13.22 38.45
C ARG A 146 -15.70 13.87 37.14
N ASP A 147 -15.71 15.19 37.14
CA ASP A 147 -15.20 15.98 36.01
C ASP A 147 -13.67 15.88 35.85
N PHE A 148 -13.19 16.26 34.71
CA PHE A 148 -11.77 16.36 34.40
C PHE A 148 -11.15 17.58 35.10
N SER A 149 -9.95 17.39 35.59
CA SER A 149 -9.20 18.44 36.30
C SER A 149 -8.35 19.25 35.30
N SER A 150 -7.85 20.42 35.74
CA SER A 150 -6.87 21.21 34.96
C SER A 150 -5.60 20.43 34.65
N ARG A 151 -5.23 19.46 35.52
CA ARG A 151 -4.11 18.53 35.25
C ARG A 151 -4.42 17.61 34.07
N ASP A 152 -5.65 17.09 33.97
CA ASP A 152 -6.05 16.20 32.87
C ASP A 152 -6.04 16.96 31.53
N ILE A 153 -6.52 18.21 31.53
CA ILE A 153 -6.47 19.10 30.35
C ILE A 153 -5.01 19.36 29.94
N MET A 154 -4.14 19.76 30.87
CA MET A 154 -2.73 19.99 30.59
C MET A 154 -2.00 18.75 30.04
N LEU A 155 -2.30 17.56 30.53
CA LEU A 155 -1.76 16.30 30.02
C LEU A 155 -2.24 16.04 28.58
N MET A 156 -3.51 16.29 28.30
CA MET A 156 -4.06 16.10 26.97
C MET A 156 -3.46 17.08 25.96
N ASP A 157 -3.32 18.35 26.31
CA ASP A 157 -2.69 19.37 25.47
C ASP A 157 -1.20 19.07 25.19
N PHE A 158 -0.51 18.53 26.20
CA PHE A 158 0.87 18.06 26.02
C PHE A 158 0.94 16.87 25.03
N MET A 159 0.01 15.91 25.12
CA MET A 159 -0.02 14.75 24.24
C MET A 159 -0.48 15.09 22.82
N ARG A 160 -1.35 16.09 22.63
CA ARG A 160 -2.00 16.43 21.35
C ARG A 160 -1.05 16.51 20.14
N PRO A 161 0.06 17.25 20.14
CA PRO A 161 0.96 17.33 18.99
C PRO A 161 1.55 15.95 18.63
N HIS A 162 1.82 15.13 19.61
CA HIS A 162 2.30 13.76 19.41
C HIS A 162 1.21 12.85 18.82
N LEU A 163 -0.03 12.99 19.29
CA LEU A 163 -1.20 12.27 18.77
C LEU A 163 -1.43 12.60 17.30
N LEU A 164 -1.39 13.89 16.95
CA LEU A 164 -1.52 14.36 15.58
C LEU A 164 -0.42 13.77 14.68
N GLN A 165 0.83 13.87 15.10
CA GLN A 165 1.95 13.35 14.31
C GLN A 165 1.86 11.83 14.13
N ALA A 166 1.54 11.09 15.19
CA ALA A 166 1.38 9.64 15.11
C ALA A 166 0.20 9.23 14.22
N SER A 167 -0.90 9.97 14.24
CA SER A 167 -2.05 9.78 13.33
C SER A 167 -1.63 9.97 11.87
N HIS A 168 -0.88 11.03 11.55
CA HIS A 168 -0.37 11.26 10.20
C HIS A 168 0.59 10.14 9.74
N ASN A 169 1.45 9.67 10.64
CA ASN A 169 2.34 8.54 10.34
C ASN A 169 1.54 7.28 10.00
N ALA A 170 0.55 6.95 10.83
CA ALA A 170 -0.31 5.79 10.64
C ALA A 170 -1.13 5.87 9.33
N ALA A 171 -1.70 7.04 9.03
CA ALA A 171 -2.39 7.28 7.76
C ALA A 171 -1.46 7.15 6.55
N SER A 172 -0.19 7.54 6.68
CA SER A 172 0.81 7.37 5.62
C SER A 172 1.17 5.92 5.40
N VAL A 173 1.32 5.13 6.47
CA VAL A 173 1.55 3.67 6.39
C VAL A 173 0.37 2.99 5.67
N THR A 174 -0.86 3.30 6.06
CA THR A 174 -2.07 2.74 5.42
C THR A 174 -2.10 3.08 3.92
N ARG A 175 -1.92 4.35 3.55
CA ARG A 175 -1.89 4.75 2.13
C ARG A 175 -0.80 4.03 1.34
N MET A 176 0.39 3.86 1.93
CA MET A 176 1.46 3.12 1.26
C MET A 176 1.07 1.66 1.04
N GLN A 177 0.46 1.00 2.04
CA GLN A 177 0.00 -0.39 1.91
C GLN A 177 -1.10 -0.53 0.84
N GLU A 178 -2.07 0.39 0.80
CA GLU A 178 -3.12 0.43 -0.22
C GLU A 178 -2.54 0.62 -1.62
N GLN A 179 -1.59 1.55 -1.78
CA GLN A 179 -0.91 1.75 -3.07
C GLN A 179 -0.12 0.52 -3.51
N PHE A 180 0.57 -0.15 -2.57
CA PHE A 180 1.24 -1.42 -2.87
C PHE A 180 0.26 -2.50 -3.29
N ALA A 181 -0.88 -2.64 -2.62
CA ALA A 181 -1.90 -3.63 -2.97
C ALA A 181 -2.49 -3.38 -4.37
N VAL A 182 -2.84 -2.14 -4.69
CA VAL A 182 -3.35 -1.75 -6.02
C VAL A 182 -2.31 -2.02 -7.11
N ASN A 183 -1.05 -1.64 -6.88
CA ASN A 183 0.02 -1.89 -7.84
C ASN A 183 0.28 -3.40 -8.03
N ALA A 184 0.24 -4.18 -6.96
CA ALA A 184 0.41 -5.63 -7.03
C ALA A 184 -0.70 -6.30 -7.85
N GLU A 185 -1.96 -5.88 -7.68
CA GLU A 185 -3.08 -6.37 -8.50
C GLU A 185 -2.96 -5.95 -9.96
N ALA A 186 -2.51 -4.72 -10.26
CA ALA A 186 -2.26 -4.28 -11.62
C ALA A 186 -1.15 -5.12 -12.31
N PHE A 187 -0.06 -5.42 -11.61
CA PHE A 187 0.98 -6.31 -12.13
C PHE A 187 0.48 -7.73 -12.35
N LYS A 188 -0.34 -8.25 -11.44
CA LYS A 188 -0.95 -9.57 -11.56
C LYS A 188 -1.90 -9.65 -12.75
N ALA A 189 -2.75 -8.63 -12.96
CA ALA A 189 -3.65 -8.54 -14.10
C ALA A 189 -2.89 -8.54 -15.43
N ASN A 190 -1.72 -7.88 -15.47
CA ASN A 190 -0.84 -7.86 -16.64
C ASN A 190 0.10 -9.08 -16.75
N ARG A 191 -0.07 -10.10 -15.91
CA ARG A 191 0.82 -11.28 -15.83
C ARG A 191 2.29 -10.94 -15.66
N GLN A 192 2.59 -9.83 -14.97
CA GLN A 192 3.95 -9.36 -14.71
C GLN A 192 4.35 -9.61 -13.25
N GLY A 193 5.45 -10.33 -13.07
CA GLY A 193 6.15 -10.43 -11.79
C GLY A 193 7.12 -9.27 -11.63
N VAL A 194 7.27 -8.75 -10.41
CA VAL A 194 8.17 -7.65 -10.08
C VAL A 194 9.11 -8.06 -8.97
N VAL A 195 10.41 -7.79 -9.15
CA VAL A 195 11.45 -8.01 -8.13
C VAL A 195 12.29 -6.75 -7.99
N SER A 196 12.36 -6.18 -6.79
CA SER A 196 13.29 -5.10 -6.46
C SER A 196 14.55 -5.69 -5.82
N VAL A 197 15.72 -5.31 -6.33
CA VAL A 197 17.00 -5.88 -5.91
C VAL A 197 18.08 -4.82 -5.72
N THR A 198 19.10 -5.16 -4.92
CA THR A 198 20.34 -4.39 -4.87
C THR A 198 21.24 -4.71 -6.07
N GLU A 199 22.32 -3.95 -6.26
CA GLU A 199 23.33 -4.19 -7.31
C GLU A 199 23.97 -5.58 -7.20
N GLU A 200 24.08 -6.11 -5.98
CA GLU A 200 24.63 -7.44 -5.71
C GLU A 200 23.62 -8.57 -5.95
N GLY A 201 22.35 -8.23 -6.20
CA GLY A 201 21.27 -9.17 -6.45
C GLY A 201 20.55 -9.67 -5.18
N HIS A 202 20.64 -8.95 -4.06
CA HIS A 202 19.81 -9.23 -2.88
C HIS A 202 18.39 -8.72 -3.12
N ILE A 203 17.40 -9.58 -2.88
CA ILE A 203 15.99 -9.26 -3.05
C ILE A 203 15.53 -8.39 -1.87
N ARG A 204 15.00 -7.19 -2.17
CA ARG A 204 14.37 -6.30 -1.20
C ARG A 204 12.86 -6.49 -1.14
N PHE A 205 12.28 -6.82 -2.29
CA PHE A 205 10.86 -7.05 -2.46
C PHE A 205 10.63 -7.92 -3.69
N SER A 206 9.65 -8.82 -3.62
CA SER A 206 9.17 -9.62 -4.75
C SER A 206 7.65 -9.77 -4.69
N THR A 207 7.01 -9.82 -5.85
CA THR A 207 5.60 -10.19 -5.94
C THR A 207 5.46 -11.73 -5.93
N PRO A 208 4.34 -12.28 -5.43
CA PRO A 208 4.13 -13.74 -5.45
C PRO A 208 4.26 -14.36 -6.84
N LEU A 209 3.84 -13.65 -7.88
CA LEU A 209 4.00 -14.11 -9.27
C LEU A 209 5.48 -14.17 -9.68
N ALA A 210 6.30 -13.18 -9.29
CA ALA A 210 7.73 -13.20 -9.58
C ALA A 210 8.43 -14.38 -8.90
N GLU A 211 8.09 -14.67 -7.65
CA GLU A 211 8.63 -15.83 -6.92
C GLU A 211 8.25 -17.14 -7.62
N ALA A 212 6.98 -17.29 -8.00
CA ALA A 212 6.52 -18.46 -8.73
C ALA A 212 7.23 -18.63 -10.09
N LEU A 213 7.45 -17.54 -10.82
CA LEU A 213 8.16 -17.54 -12.08
C LEU A 213 9.65 -17.89 -11.88
N MET A 214 10.33 -17.29 -10.91
CA MET A 214 11.72 -17.62 -10.60
C MET A 214 11.87 -19.09 -10.26
N LEU A 215 11.00 -19.64 -9.40
CA LEU A 215 11.03 -21.07 -9.03
C LEU A 215 10.76 -22.02 -10.22
N ARG A 216 9.87 -21.61 -11.14
CA ARG A 216 9.50 -22.40 -12.32
C ARG A 216 10.65 -22.50 -13.32
N TYR A 217 11.40 -21.44 -13.50
CA TYR A 217 12.48 -21.36 -14.49
C TYR A 217 13.87 -21.65 -13.91
N ASP A 218 14.06 -21.53 -12.60
CA ASP A 218 15.31 -21.86 -11.91
C ASP A 218 15.05 -22.42 -10.51
N ARG A 219 15.16 -23.75 -10.38
CA ARG A 219 14.98 -24.45 -9.10
C ARG A 219 16.00 -24.06 -8.02
N THR A 220 17.10 -23.42 -8.39
CA THR A 220 18.09 -22.93 -7.43
C THR A 220 17.58 -21.75 -6.61
N ALA A 221 16.50 -21.09 -7.05
CA ALA A 221 15.81 -20.01 -6.31
C ALA A 221 15.39 -20.45 -4.89
N GLN A 222 15.04 -21.72 -4.69
CA GLN A 222 14.66 -22.25 -3.37
C GLN A 222 15.83 -22.27 -2.36
N ARG A 223 17.08 -22.33 -2.83
CA ARG A 223 18.25 -22.47 -1.96
C ARG A 223 18.62 -21.18 -1.23
N ASN A 224 18.24 -20.04 -1.77
CA ASN A 224 18.53 -18.73 -1.16
C ASN A 224 17.42 -17.72 -1.48
N PRO A 225 16.31 -17.71 -0.72
CA PRO A 225 15.13 -16.87 -1.02
C PRO A 225 15.40 -15.36 -0.91
N GLY A 226 16.51 -14.96 -0.26
CA GLY A 226 16.91 -13.54 -0.15
C GLY A 226 17.74 -13.03 -1.32
N CYS A 227 18.07 -13.87 -2.30
CA CYS A 227 18.94 -13.51 -3.43
C CYS A 227 18.35 -13.98 -4.75
N LEU A 228 18.66 -13.24 -5.82
CA LEU A 228 18.36 -13.71 -7.18
C LEU A 228 19.01 -15.05 -7.48
N PRO A 229 18.35 -15.92 -8.27
CA PRO A 229 18.98 -17.10 -8.85
C PRO A 229 20.29 -16.74 -9.59
N PRO A 230 21.28 -17.65 -9.62
CA PRO A 230 22.60 -17.36 -10.18
C PRO A 230 22.57 -16.79 -11.60
N LEU A 231 21.68 -17.30 -12.46
CA LEU A 231 21.53 -16.83 -13.83
C LEU A 231 21.10 -15.35 -13.89
N LEU A 232 20.08 -14.99 -13.12
CA LEU A 232 19.56 -13.61 -13.07
C LEU A 232 20.58 -12.67 -12.43
N ARG A 233 21.28 -13.12 -11.39
CA ARG A 233 22.30 -12.33 -10.72
C ARG A 233 23.51 -12.05 -11.62
N ASN A 234 23.97 -13.05 -12.37
CA ASN A 234 25.08 -12.89 -13.31
C ASN A 234 24.70 -11.95 -14.46
N TRP A 235 23.47 -12.09 -15.00
CA TRP A 235 22.95 -11.19 -16.02
C TRP A 235 22.80 -9.75 -15.48
N LEU A 236 22.31 -9.57 -14.27
CA LEU A 236 22.19 -8.26 -13.63
C LEU A 236 23.56 -7.59 -13.54
N ARG A 237 24.58 -8.32 -13.05
CA ARG A 237 25.96 -7.82 -12.95
C ARG A 237 26.52 -7.43 -14.32
N TYR A 238 26.28 -8.24 -15.35
CA TYR A 238 26.71 -7.93 -16.70
C TYR A 238 26.05 -6.62 -17.22
N GLU A 239 24.76 -6.46 -17.03
CA GLU A 239 24.05 -5.24 -17.44
C GLU A 239 24.55 -4.00 -16.68
N TYR A 240 24.90 -4.14 -15.39
CA TYR A 240 25.52 -3.05 -14.64
C TYR A 240 26.87 -2.62 -15.22
N VAL A 241 27.76 -3.55 -15.49
CA VAL A 241 29.08 -3.29 -16.06
C VAL A 241 28.93 -2.65 -17.45
N ARG A 242 28.07 -3.19 -18.29
CA ARG A 242 27.81 -2.67 -19.65
C ARG A 242 27.34 -1.21 -19.62
N GLN A 243 26.38 -0.88 -18.78
CA GLN A 243 25.83 0.48 -18.68
C GLN A 243 26.83 1.48 -18.06
N CYS A 244 27.73 1.03 -17.19
CA CYS A 244 28.81 1.89 -16.68
C CYS A 244 29.87 2.20 -17.74
N SER A 245 30.07 1.32 -18.73
CA SER A 245 31.05 1.50 -19.79
C SER A 245 30.54 2.35 -20.97
N GLU A 246 29.22 2.44 -21.17
CA GLU A 246 28.57 3.20 -22.25
C GLU A 246 28.13 4.61 -21.77
N SER A 247 29.06 5.44 -21.34
CA SER A 247 28.86 6.67 -20.55
C SER A 247 28.11 7.83 -21.22
N LEU A 248 27.59 7.75 -22.43
CA LEU A 248 27.02 8.89 -23.18
C LEU A 248 25.63 8.68 -23.84
N VAL A 249 25.11 7.46 -23.85
CA VAL A 249 23.76 7.19 -24.38
C VAL A 249 23.03 6.24 -23.47
N HIS A 250 21.83 6.59 -23.02
CA HIS A 250 20.95 5.69 -22.28
C HIS A 250 20.50 4.54 -23.17
N THR A 251 21.36 3.55 -23.35
CA THR A 251 21.03 2.33 -24.10
C THR A 251 20.09 1.47 -23.27
N PRO A 252 18.86 1.20 -23.74
CA PRO A 252 17.93 0.36 -22.98
C PRO A 252 18.54 -1.03 -22.76
N SER A 253 18.35 -1.57 -21.55
CA SER A 253 18.78 -2.93 -21.20
C SER A 253 18.14 -3.94 -22.15
N ARG A 254 18.94 -4.90 -22.67
CA ARG A 254 18.40 -6.00 -23.46
C ARG A 254 17.67 -6.99 -22.56
N PRO A 255 16.41 -7.34 -22.85
CA PRO A 255 15.69 -8.32 -22.05
C PRO A 255 16.40 -9.67 -22.06
N LEU A 256 16.56 -10.29 -20.88
CA LEU A 256 16.99 -11.67 -20.78
C LEU A 256 15.78 -12.58 -21.11
N ARG A 257 16.01 -13.58 -21.96
CA ARG A 257 15.00 -14.58 -22.30
C ARG A 257 15.48 -15.96 -21.87
N ILE A 258 14.68 -16.64 -21.06
CA ILE A 258 14.96 -17.97 -20.53
C ILE A 258 13.89 -18.92 -21.06
N ALA A 259 14.29 -19.88 -21.88
CA ALA A 259 13.37 -20.91 -22.37
C ALA A 259 13.13 -21.96 -21.27
N GLY A 260 11.89 -22.35 -21.07
CA GLY A 260 11.47 -23.39 -20.15
C GLY A 260 10.39 -24.29 -20.77
N MET A 261 9.96 -25.30 -20.04
CA MET A 261 8.94 -26.25 -20.52
C MET A 261 7.56 -25.60 -20.69
N SER A 262 7.23 -24.61 -19.85
CA SER A 262 5.95 -23.89 -19.85
C SER A 262 5.90 -22.71 -20.81
N GLY A 263 7.07 -22.26 -21.33
CA GLY A 263 7.13 -21.10 -22.22
C GLY A 263 8.49 -20.41 -22.20
N VAL A 264 8.49 -19.10 -22.39
CA VAL A 264 9.70 -18.25 -22.32
C VAL A 264 9.51 -17.19 -21.26
N LEU A 265 10.36 -17.20 -20.26
CA LEU A 265 10.47 -16.12 -19.29
C LEU A 265 11.27 -14.96 -19.91
N THR A 266 10.67 -13.79 -19.99
CA THR A 266 11.34 -12.55 -20.39
C THR A 266 11.56 -11.71 -19.14
N VAL A 267 12.81 -11.31 -18.90
CA VAL A 267 13.18 -10.44 -17.77
C VAL A 267 13.71 -9.13 -18.31
N ARG A 268 13.08 -8.02 -17.88
CA ARG A 268 13.47 -6.65 -18.23
C ARG A 268 14.03 -5.96 -16.99
N LEU A 269 15.14 -5.23 -17.16
CA LEU A 269 15.75 -4.43 -16.10
C LEU A 269 15.33 -2.97 -16.25
N LEU A 270 14.74 -2.41 -15.19
CA LEU A 270 14.52 -0.98 -15.00
C LEU A 270 15.44 -0.49 -13.89
N ARG A 271 16.19 0.58 -14.13
CA ARG A 271 17.07 1.19 -13.12
C ARG A 271 16.54 2.55 -12.71
N ARG A 272 16.59 2.80 -11.40
CA ARG A 272 16.37 4.12 -10.84
C ARG A 272 17.35 4.30 -9.68
N ASP A 273 18.30 5.22 -9.84
CA ASP A 273 19.37 5.47 -8.88
C ASP A 273 20.17 4.17 -8.56
N ARG A 274 20.24 3.81 -7.28
CA ARG A 274 20.91 2.59 -6.79
C ARG A 274 19.97 1.38 -6.67
N GLN A 275 18.77 1.45 -7.22
CA GLN A 275 17.80 0.35 -7.18
C GLN A 275 17.59 -0.21 -8.58
N ALA A 276 17.54 -1.54 -8.65
CA ALA A 276 17.17 -2.27 -9.85
C ALA A 276 15.79 -2.90 -9.65
N LEU A 277 14.94 -2.76 -10.64
CA LEU A 277 13.64 -3.40 -10.72
C LEU A 277 13.66 -4.37 -11.89
N LEU A 278 13.37 -5.63 -11.64
CA LEU A 278 13.21 -6.66 -12.66
C LEU A 278 11.73 -6.89 -12.90
N LEU A 279 11.31 -6.78 -14.16
CA LEU A 279 9.99 -7.18 -14.62
C LEU A 279 10.09 -8.55 -15.27
N LEU A 280 9.35 -9.52 -14.74
CA LEU A 280 9.30 -10.90 -15.19
C LEU A 280 7.97 -11.16 -15.90
N GLU A 281 8.01 -11.62 -17.13
CA GLU A 281 6.83 -11.91 -17.95
C GLU A 281 7.01 -13.29 -18.59
N GLU A 282 6.06 -14.18 -18.37
CA GLU A 282 6.03 -15.49 -19.03
C GLU A 282 5.16 -15.43 -20.29
N ILE A 283 5.75 -15.77 -21.41
CA ILE A 283 5.02 -15.99 -22.66
C ILE A 283 4.79 -17.50 -22.78
N PRO A 284 3.55 -17.99 -22.61
CA PRO A 284 3.24 -19.43 -22.67
C PRO A 284 3.65 -20.04 -24.00
N ALA A 285 4.02 -21.31 -23.99
CA ALA A 285 4.39 -22.02 -25.20
C ALA A 285 3.23 -22.10 -26.22
N GLU A 286 1.99 -22.09 -25.73
CA GLU A 286 0.78 -22.13 -26.56
C GLU A 286 0.51 -20.79 -27.26
N GLU A 287 0.85 -19.65 -26.67
CA GLU A 287 0.72 -18.33 -27.34
C GLU A 287 1.73 -18.12 -28.48
N LYS A 288 2.78 -18.95 -28.55
CA LYS A 288 3.73 -18.91 -29.68
C LYS A 288 3.23 -19.59 -30.95
N ARG A 289 2.19 -20.40 -30.85
CA ARG A 289 1.71 -21.23 -31.98
C ARG A 289 0.56 -20.64 -32.83
N PRO A 290 -0.36 -19.78 -32.31
CA PRO A 290 -1.53 -19.42 -33.11
C PRO A 290 -1.24 -18.52 -34.31
N ALA A 291 -0.28 -17.64 -34.23
CA ALA A 291 -0.04 -16.64 -35.29
C ALA A 291 0.55 -17.24 -36.57
N LEU A 292 1.48 -18.17 -36.46
CA LEU A 292 2.15 -18.77 -37.63
C LEU A 292 1.41 -19.99 -38.19
N SER A 293 0.81 -20.81 -37.32
CA SER A 293 -0.06 -21.92 -37.77
C SER A 293 -1.40 -21.44 -38.37
N ALA A 294 -1.94 -20.33 -37.89
CA ALA A 294 -3.14 -19.71 -38.45
C ALA A 294 -2.93 -19.18 -39.88
N ILE A 295 -1.67 -18.86 -40.24
CA ILE A 295 -1.29 -18.42 -41.60
C ILE A 295 -1.10 -19.63 -42.54
N GLY A 296 -1.21 -20.86 -42.07
CA GLY A 296 -1.12 -22.08 -42.85
C GLY A 296 0.31 -22.42 -43.32
N LEU A 297 1.36 -21.85 -42.70
CA LEU A 297 2.74 -22.16 -43.04
C LEU A 297 3.09 -23.61 -42.63
N SER A 298 3.84 -24.30 -43.47
CA SER A 298 4.41 -25.59 -43.14
C SER A 298 5.47 -25.47 -42.01
N PRO A 299 5.77 -26.58 -41.28
CA PRO A 299 6.82 -26.54 -40.24
C PRO A 299 8.15 -25.99 -40.76
N ARG A 300 8.51 -26.33 -42.00
CA ARG A 300 9.77 -25.87 -42.62
C ARG A 300 9.75 -24.39 -43.01
N GLU A 301 8.61 -23.90 -43.47
CA GLU A 301 8.41 -22.46 -43.74
C GLU A 301 8.44 -21.66 -42.43
N THR A 302 7.93 -22.20 -41.33
CA THR A 302 7.98 -21.57 -40.03
C THR A 302 9.44 -21.47 -39.50
N GLU A 303 10.24 -22.51 -39.67
CA GLU A 303 11.67 -22.48 -39.31
C GLU A 303 12.42 -21.40 -40.14
N VAL A 304 12.22 -21.36 -41.44
CA VAL A 304 12.83 -20.35 -42.32
C VAL A 304 12.42 -18.94 -41.89
N LEU A 305 11.12 -18.70 -41.65
CA LEU A 305 10.62 -17.40 -41.25
C LEU A 305 11.19 -16.96 -39.88
N THR A 306 11.37 -17.90 -38.96
CA THR A 306 11.97 -17.62 -37.62
C THR A 306 13.39 -17.04 -37.77
N TRP A 307 14.19 -17.56 -38.70
CA TRP A 307 15.54 -17.07 -38.93
C TRP A 307 15.56 -15.75 -39.73
N VAL A 308 14.59 -15.54 -40.62
CA VAL A 308 14.40 -14.25 -41.29
C VAL A 308 14.10 -13.12 -40.30
N VAL A 309 13.21 -13.36 -39.37
CA VAL A 309 12.88 -12.38 -38.32
C VAL A 309 14.09 -12.05 -37.42
N GLN A 310 15.03 -13.01 -37.31
CA GLN A 310 16.29 -12.78 -36.60
C GLN A 310 17.36 -12.06 -37.46
N GLY A 311 17.03 -11.69 -38.68
CA GLY A 311 17.92 -10.93 -39.57
C GLY A 311 18.94 -11.78 -40.34
N LYS A 312 18.78 -13.12 -40.38
CA LYS A 312 19.71 -14.03 -41.05
C LYS A 312 19.53 -13.99 -42.57
N THR A 313 20.61 -13.98 -43.28
CA THR A 313 20.63 -14.05 -44.79
C THR A 313 20.30 -15.46 -45.31
N ASN A 314 19.90 -15.60 -46.57
CA ASN A 314 19.57 -16.90 -47.16
C ASN A 314 20.74 -17.93 -47.08
N PRO A 315 22.02 -17.53 -47.32
CA PRO A 315 23.15 -18.43 -47.11
C PRO A 315 23.29 -18.90 -45.66
N GLU A 316 23.14 -17.99 -44.68
CA GLU A 316 23.22 -18.35 -43.27
C GLU A 316 22.07 -19.28 -42.85
N ILE A 317 20.85 -19.04 -43.31
CA ILE A 317 19.69 -19.92 -43.06
C ILE A 317 19.93 -21.28 -43.71
N GLY A 318 20.49 -21.30 -44.91
CA GLY A 318 20.86 -22.55 -45.60
C GLY A 318 21.84 -23.38 -44.77
N MET A 319 22.87 -22.77 -44.22
CA MET A 319 23.85 -23.45 -43.36
C MET A 319 23.22 -23.95 -42.05
N ILE A 320 22.35 -23.13 -41.41
CA ILE A 320 21.69 -23.49 -40.14
C ILE A 320 20.72 -24.65 -40.33
N LEU A 321 19.98 -24.67 -41.44
CA LEU A 321 18.90 -25.63 -41.71
C LEU A 321 19.36 -26.82 -42.58
N ASP A 322 20.63 -26.87 -42.95
CA ASP A 322 21.25 -27.88 -43.85
C ASP A 322 20.50 -28.01 -45.18
N ILE A 323 20.25 -26.87 -45.85
CA ILE A 323 19.58 -26.77 -47.16
C ILE A 323 20.32 -25.76 -48.05
N SER A 324 20.08 -25.85 -49.36
CA SER A 324 20.70 -24.89 -50.24
C SER A 324 20.10 -23.47 -50.09
N PRO A 325 20.87 -22.39 -50.28
CA PRO A 325 20.31 -21.01 -50.30
C PRO A 325 19.16 -20.83 -51.30
N ARG A 326 19.18 -21.58 -52.40
CA ARG A 326 18.12 -21.59 -53.41
C ARG A 326 16.83 -22.25 -52.85
N THR A 327 16.95 -23.24 -51.99
CA THR A 327 15.81 -23.87 -51.29
C THR A 327 15.23 -22.89 -50.26
N VAL A 328 16.05 -22.14 -49.54
CA VAL A 328 15.61 -21.08 -48.65
C VAL A 328 14.81 -20.04 -49.41
N GLN A 329 15.32 -19.62 -50.61
CA GLN A 329 14.63 -18.66 -51.46
C GLN A 329 13.22 -19.12 -51.87
N LYS A 330 13.08 -20.40 -52.28
CA LYS A 330 11.76 -20.98 -52.60
C LYS A 330 10.79 -20.98 -51.43
N HIS A 331 11.27 -21.30 -50.21
CA HIS A 331 10.45 -21.21 -49.01
C HIS A 331 9.99 -19.77 -48.75
N LEU A 332 10.87 -18.78 -48.96
CA LEU A 332 10.53 -17.37 -48.78
C LEU A 332 9.50 -16.89 -49.81
N GLU A 333 9.58 -17.29 -51.05
CA GLU A 333 8.58 -16.99 -52.09
C GLU A 333 7.20 -17.53 -51.68
N HIS A 334 7.10 -18.75 -51.18
CA HIS A 334 5.86 -19.33 -50.68
C HIS A 334 5.34 -18.57 -49.43
N ILE A 335 6.24 -18.22 -48.51
CA ILE A 335 5.89 -17.47 -47.28
C ILE A 335 5.34 -16.10 -47.67
N TYR A 336 6.02 -15.36 -48.58
CA TYR A 336 5.59 -14.03 -49.00
C TYR A 336 4.23 -14.08 -49.72
N GLY A 337 4.02 -15.07 -50.60
CA GLY A 337 2.73 -15.29 -51.24
C GLY A 337 1.60 -15.51 -50.23
N ARG A 338 1.85 -16.28 -49.15
CA ARG A 338 0.84 -16.53 -48.09
C ARG A 338 0.62 -15.34 -47.16
N LEU A 339 1.65 -14.55 -46.90
CA LEU A 339 1.57 -13.35 -46.11
C LEU A 339 1.04 -12.12 -46.87
N GLY A 340 0.94 -12.22 -48.19
CA GLY A 340 0.51 -11.10 -49.04
C GLY A 340 1.53 -9.96 -49.09
N VAL A 341 2.84 -10.26 -48.92
CA VAL A 341 3.93 -9.26 -48.97
C VAL A 341 4.85 -9.54 -50.17
N GLU A 342 5.40 -8.49 -50.74
CA GLU A 342 6.21 -8.61 -51.96
C GLU A 342 7.70 -8.88 -51.74
N ASN A 343 8.20 -8.54 -50.53
CA ASN A 343 9.62 -8.67 -50.19
C ASN A 343 9.88 -8.88 -48.69
N ARG A 344 11.19 -9.02 -48.35
CA ARG A 344 11.70 -9.33 -46.99
C ARG A 344 11.49 -8.19 -46.00
#